data_84f7d1d7fdeee949524d5eba3bc549e6
#
_entry.id   84f7d1d7fdeee949524d5eba3bc549e6
#
_cell.length_a   1.000
_cell.length_b   1.000
_cell.length_c   1.000
_cell.angle_alpha   90.00
_cell.angle_beta   90.00
_cell.angle_gamma   90.00
#
_symmetry.space_group_name_H-M   'P 1'
#
loop_
_entity.id
_entity.type
_entity.pdbx_description
1 polymer ?
#
loop_
_entity_poly.entity_id
_entity_poly.type
_entity_poly.pdbx_seq_one_letter_code
_entity_poly.pdbx_strand_id
1 'polypeptide(L)'
;MKKLTKFLFTLALIASFVTLSSCSKKENYSLLTEEDFSSQWLNGKWQFSVIAKDNLSGRTETFSKEIIEFNTENQTATLPEYTDTSDELSSTIAEFFKEGEDSLNTMPEAEEIPDLKITRDEGFLVSSDKKTIKFEYSVKSESLELDVTTNVNITKLEE
;
A
#
# COMPACT_ATOMS: atom_id res chain seq x y z
N MET A 1 -13.03 -3.59 -12.21
CA MET A 1 -13.23 -3.38 -10.77
C MET A 1 -12.93 -4.63 -9.93
N LYS A 2 -13.47 -5.81 -10.20
CA LYS A 2 -13.17 -7.04 -9.42
C LYS A 2 -11.73 -7.58 -9.51
N LYS A 3 -10.88 -7.08 -10.42
CA LYS A 3 -9.51 -7.58 -10.63
C LYS A 3 -8.45 -6.87 -9.78
N LEU A 4 -8.62 -5.58 -9.48
CA LEU A 4 -7.70 -4.82 -8.62
C LEU A 4 -7.79 -5.30 -7.17
N THR A 5 -9.01 -5.56 -6.69
CA THR A 5 -9.28 -6.11 -5.36
C THR A 5 -8.65 -7.48 -5.17
N LYS A 6 -8.67 -8.33 -6.22
CA LYS A 6 -7.98 -9.64 -6.17
C LYS A 6 -6.47 -9.51 -6.13
N PHE A 7 -5.91 -8.47 -6.76
CA PHE A 7 -4.48 -8.21 -6.78
C PHE A 7 -3.92 -7.87 -5.40
N LEU A 8 -4.60 -7.00 -4.65
CA LEU A 8 -4.21 -6.64 -3.28
C LEU A 8 -4.37 -7.81 -2.29
N PHE A 9 -5.34 -8.73 -2.53
CA PHE A 9 -5.59 -9.87 -1.64
C PHE A 9 -4.70 -11.09 -1.86
N THR A 10 -4.23 -11.33 -3.08
CA THR A 10 -3.34 -12.48 -3.38
C THR A 10 -1.95 -12.28 -2.78
N LEU A 11 -1.64 -11.04 -2.37
CA LEU A 11 -0.35 -10.66 -1.81
C LEU A 11 -0.12 -11.05 -0.34
N ALA A 12 -1.11 -11.54 0.37
CA ALA A 12 -1.03 -11.76 1.83
C ALA A 12 -0.38 -13.11 2.24
N LEU A 13 0.08 -13.97 1.30
CA LEU A 13 0.28 -15.39 1.65
C LEU A 13 1.54 -16.10 1.15
N ILE A 14 2.65 -15.44 0.82
CA ILE A 14 3.89 -16.17 0.47
C ILE A 14 5.13 -15.53 1.11
N ALA A 15 5.86 -16.30 1.91
CA ALA A 15 7.05 -15.88 2.66
C ALA A 15 8.38 -16.27 2.00
N SER A 16 9.32 -15.37 1.86
CA SER A 16 10.78 -15.55 2.05
C SER A 16 11.66 -14.29 1.82
N PHE A 17 12.40 -14.02 2.77
CA PHE A 17 13.63 -13.32 3.16
C PHE A 17 14.36 -12.29 2.28
N VAL A 18 14.62 -11.09 2.85
CA VAL A 18 15.94 -10.42 2.91
C VAL A 18 15.90 -9.25 3.92
N THR A 19 16.97 -9.08 4.72
CA THR A 19 17.13 -8.05 5.75
C THR A 19 17.78 -6.78 5.20
N LEU A 20 17.22 -5.59 5.50
CA LEU A 20 17.95 -4.33 5.48
C LEU A 20 17.45 -3.42 6.61
N SER A 21 18.37 -2.99 7.48
CA SER A 21 18.10 -2.02 8.55
C SER A 21 18.18 -0.60 7.99
N SER A 22 17.18 0.23 8.29
CA SER A 22 17.16 1.65 7.97
C SER A 22 17.00 2.49 9.25
N CYS A 23 17.92 3.41 9.46
CA CYS A 23 17.84 4.48 10.47
C CYS A 23 16.76 5.50 10.04
N SER A 24 15.70 5.66 10.82
CA SER A 24 14.62 6.60 10.50
C SER A 24 14.91 8.00 11.03
N LYS A 25 15.11 8.98 10.13
CA LYS A 25 14.71 10.36 10.40
C LYS A 25 13.18 10.35 10.56
N LYS A 26 12.66 11.01 11.59
CA LYS A 26 11.20 11.24 11.72
C LYS A 26 10.75 12.10 10.55
N GLU A 27 10.29 11.48 9.49
CA GLU A 27 9.61 12.19 8.41
C GLU A 27 8.25 12.64 8.93
N ASN A 28 7.89 13.88 8.68
CA ASN A 28 6.56 14.38 8.97
C ASN A 28 5.63 13.94 7.85
N TYR A 29 4.60 13.20 8.21
CA TYR A 29 3.53 12.76 7.31
C TYR A 29 2.24 13.51 7.64
N SER A 30 1.43 13.76 6.62
CA SER A 30 0.07 14.26 6.74
C SER A 30 -0.89 13.34 5.98
N LEU A 31 -2.15 13.34 6.36
CA LEU A 31 -3.17 12.57 5.66
C LEU A 31 -3.28 13.06 4.21
N LEU A 32 -3.32 12.12 3.28
CA LEU A 32 -3.62 12.39 1.87
C LEU A 32 -5.11 12.75 1.75
N THR A 33 -5.41 13.83 1.04
CA THR A 33 -6.78 14.36 0.90
C THR A 33 -7.21 14.40 -0.56
N GLU A 34 -8.51 14.55 -0.79
CA GLU A 34 -9.05 14.71 -2.16
C GLU A 34 -8.46 15.95 -2.89
N GLU A 35 -8.07 16.99 -2.14
CA GLU A 35 -7.42 18.17 -2.72
C GLU A 35 -6.04 17.83 -3.31
N ASP A 36 -5.34 16.85 -2.73
CA ASP A 36 -4.05 16.38 -3.22
C ASP A 36 -4.17 15.69 -4.59
N PHE A 37 -5.34 15.09 -4.91
CA PHE A 37 -5.55 14.39 -6.19
C PHE A 37 -5.52 15.32 -7.40
N SER A 38 -5.77 16.61 -7.21
CA SER A 38 -5.68 17.64 -8.24
C SER A 38 -4.32 18.34 -8.25
N SER A 39 -3.44 18.00 -7.34
CA SER A 39 -2.16 18.69 -7.15
C SER A 39 -1.10 18.18 -8.12
N GLN A 40 -0.38 19.09 -8.75
CA GLN A 40 0.68 18.76 -9.72
C GLN A 40 1.81 17.89 -9.13
N TRP A 41 2.04 17.94 -7.80
CA TRP A 41 3.06 17.12 -7.18
C TRP A 41 2.78 15.61 -7.31
N LEU A 42 1.50 15.21 -7.40
CA LEU A 42 1.10 13.81 -7.56
C LEU A 42 1.36 13.30 -8.99
N ASN A 43 1.43 14.19 -9.99
CA ASN A 43 1.59 13.85 -11.39
C ASN A 43 2.88 13.09 -11.67
N GLY A 44 2.83 12.10 -12.57
CA GLY A 44 3.99 11.33 -13.03
C GLY A 44 4.05 9.91 -12.52
N LYS A 45 5.24 9.29 -12.60
CA LYS A 45 5.45 7.88 -12.28
C LYS A 45 5.85 7.65 -10.84
N TRP A 46 5.25 6.63 -10.26
CA TRP A 46 5.45 6.24 -8.88
C TRP A 46 5.70 4.74 -8.77
N GLN A 47 6.58 4.34 -7.88
CA GLN A 47 6.80 2.94 -7.55
C GLN A 47 5.90 2.54 -6.40
N PHE A 48 4.94 1.67 -6.66
CA PHE A 48 4.12 1.01 -5.66
C PHE A 48 4.85 -0.22 -5.13
N SER A 49 4.86 -0.41 -3.82
CA SER A 49 5.40 -1.61 -3.20
C SER A 49 4.62 -1.96 -1.93
N VAL A 50 4.48 -3.25 -1.68
CA VAL A 50 3.92 -3.79 -0.45
C VAL A 50 4.99 -4.59 0.27
N ILE A 51 5.26 -4.23 1.50
CA ILE A 51 6.31 -4.83 2.33
C ILE A 51 5.68 -5.29 3.64
N ALA A 52 5.76 -6.59 3.93
CA ALA A 52 5.36 -7.13 5.23
C ALA A 52 6.58 -7.49 6.07
N LYS A 53 6.48 -7.22 7.36
CA LYS A 53 7.49 -7.55 8.36
C LYS A 53 6.84 -8.43 9.42
N ASP A 54 7.37 -9.62 9.60
CA ASP A 54 7.09 -10.45 10.76
C ASP A 54 7.91 -9.93 11.95
N ASN A 55 7.25 -9.36 12.94
CA ASN A 55 7.91 -8.75 14.10
C ASN A 55 8.45 -9.80 15.07
N LEU A 56 7.95 -11.05 15.04
CA LEU A 56 8.44 -12.13 15.90
C LEU A 56 9.78 -12.65 15.42
N SER A 57 9.93 -12.88 14.11
CA SER A 57 11.16 -13.37 13.50
C SER A 57 12.10 -12.28 13.00
N GLY A 58 11.59 -11.05 12.85
CA GLY A 58 12.30 -9.93 12.23
C GLY A 58 12.44 -10.03 10.72
N ARG A 59 11.77 -11.00 10.08
CA ARG A 59 11.79 -11.21 8.63
C ARG A 59 10.97 -10.15 7.91
N THR A 60 11.48 -9.73 6.75
CA THR A 60 10.80 -8.76 5.89
C THR A 60 10.66 -9.34 4.49
N GLU A 61 9.50 -9.16 3.89
CA GLU A 61 9.18 -9.62 2.55
C GLU A 61 8.57 -8.51 1.72
N THR A 62 8.96 -8.42 0.45
CA THR A 62 8.37 -7.49 -0.52
C THR A 62 7.49 -8.30 -1.47
N PHE A 63 6.18 -8.03 -1.44
CA PHE A 63 5.19 -8.78 -2.21
C PHE A 63 4.94 -8.22 -3.59
N SER A 64 5.06 -6.91 -3.77
CA SER A 64 4.81 -6.26 -5.05
C SER A 64 5.76 -5.11 -5.27
N LYS A 65 6.06 -4.87 -6.54
CA LYS A 65 6.84 -3.76 -7.00
C LYS A 65 6.38 -3.36 -8.40
N GLU A 66 5.37 -2.49 -8.43
CA GLU A 66 4.70 -2.06 -9.65
C GLU A 66 4.95 -0.58 -9.92
N ILE A 67 4.83 -0.15 -11.17
CA ILE A 67 4.83 1.26 -11.52
C ILE A 67 3.39 1.73 -11.70
N ILE A 68 3.05 2.85 -11.07
CA ILE A 68 1.78 3.55 -11.25
C ILE A 68 2.08 4.89 -11.89
N GLU A 69 1.30 5.28 -12.86
CA GLU A 69 1.34 6.62 -13.43
C GLU A 69 0.08 7.39 -13.06
N PHE A 70 0.25 8.50 -12.33
CA PHE A 70 -0.84 9.43 -12.02
C PHE A 70 -0.84 10.59 -13.01
N ASN A 71 -2.00 10.87 -13.58
CA ASN A 71 -2.26 12.04 -14.39
C ASN A 71 -3.35 12.89 -13.73
N THR A 72 -2.94 13.98 -13.10
CA THR A 72 -3.85 14.85 -12.34
C THR A 72 -4.75 15.72 -13.22
N GLU A 73 -4.40 15.94 -14.48
CA GLU A 73 -5.24 16.68 -15.43
C GLU A 73 -6.45 15.84 -15.86
N ASN A 74 -6.20 14.57 -16.15
CA ASN A 74 -7.23 13.61 -16.57
C ASN A 74 -7.84 12.85 -15.40
N GLN A 75 -7.34 13.05 -14.18
CA GLN A 75 -7.73 12.34 -12.97
C GLN A 75 -7.60 10.81 -13.09
N THR A 76 -6.55 10.33 -13.76
CA THR A 76 -6.32 8.89 -13.97
C THR A 76 -5.14 8.36 -13.18
N ALA A 77 -5.28 7.13 -12.70
CA ALA A 77 -4.23 6.27 -12.19
C ALA A 77 -4.11 5.05 -13.11
N THR A 78 -2.94 4.83 -13.68
CA THR A 78 -2.70 3.76 -14.67
C THR A 78 -1.58 2.85 -14.17
N LEU A 79 -1.78 1.53 -14.29
CA LEU A 79 -0.79 0.49 -14.02
C LEU A 79 -0.29 -0.04 -15.37
N PRO A 80 0.84 0.47 -15.92
CA PRO A 80 1.26 0.20 -17.30
C PRO A 80 1.84 -1.20 -17.53
N GLU A 81 2.21 -1.95 -16.50
CA GLU A 81 2.93 -3.22 -16.63
C GLU A 81 2.16 -4.46 -16.15
N TYR A 82 0.85 -4.47 -16.28
CA TYR A 82 0.12 -5.72 -16.04
C TYR A 82 0.20 -6.61 -17.29
N THR A 83 1.32 -7.34 -17.42
CA THR A 83 1.77 -8.02 -18.66
C THR A 83 1.01 -9.30 -19.02
N ASP A 84 -0.03 -9.69 -18.33
CA ASP A 84 -0.71 -10.97 -18.62
C ASP A 84 -2.12 -10.83 -19.22
N THR A 85 -2.60 -9.61 -19.41
CA THR A 85 -3.82 -9.35 -20.18
C THR A 85 -3.72 -7.97 -20.83
N SER A 86 -4.08 -7.88 -22.10
CA SER A 86 -4.09 -6.72 -22.99
C SER A 86 -4.92 -5.49 -22.54
N ASP A 87 -5.29 -5.39 -21.27
CA ASP A 87 -6.09 -4.32 -20.72
C ASP A 87 -5.25 -3.54 -19.70
N GLU A 88 -4.83 -2.34 -20.05
CA GLU A 88 -4.31 -1.36 -19.11
C GLU A 88 -5.35 -1.17 -18.00
N LEU A 89 -4.95 -1.48 -16.75
CA LEU A 89 -5.80 -1.19 -15.60
C LEU A 89 -5.74 0.31 -15.34
N SER A 90 -6.79 1.01 -15.71
CA SER A 90 -6.96 2.43 -15.45
C SER A 90 -8.16 2.65 -14.54
N SER A 91 -7.98 3.48 -13.52
CA SER A 91 -9.03 3.97 -12.63
C SER A 91 -8.88 5.49 -12.45
N THR A 92 -9.86 6.12 -11.83
CA THR A 92 -9.63 7.49 -11.36
C THR A 92 -8.68 7.48 -10.17
N ILE A 93 -7.95 8.58 -9.94
CA ILE A 93 -7.06 8.71 -8.77
C ILE A 93 -7.82 8.47 -7.47
N ALA A 94 -9.02 9.02 -7.35
CA ALA A 94 -9.87 8.84 -6.17
C ALA A 94 -10.29 7.38 -5.97
N GLU A 95 -10.69 6.67 -7.03
CA GLU A 95 -11.02 5.23 -6.98
C GLU A 95 -9.81 4.39 -6.60
N PHE A 96 -8.63 4.69 -7.14
CA PHE A 96 -7.40 3.98 -6.81
C PHE A 96 -7.10 4.00 -5.30
N PHE A 97 -7.11 5.18 -4.68
CA PHE A 97 -6.84 5.30 -3.25
C PHE A 97 -7.98 4.72 -2.41
N LYS A 98 -9.24 4.96 -2.79
CA LYS A 98 -10.39 4.40 -2.10
C LYS A 98 -10.43 2.87 -2.16
N GLU A 99 -10.20 2.27 -3.31
CA GLU A 99 -10.14 0.80 -3.43
C GLU A 99 -8.97 0.21 -2.64
N GLY A 100 -7.84 0.94 -2.56
CA GLY A 100 -6.74 0.59 -1.68
C GLY A 100 -7.16 0.56 -0.21
N GLU A 101 -7.80 1.61 0.28
CA GLU A 101 -8.32 1.68 1.65
C GLU A 101 -9.39 0.62 1.91
N ASP A 102 -10.37 0.47 1.02
CA ASP A 102 -11.45 -0.52 1.15
C ASP A 102 -10.90 -1.95 1.18
N SER A 103 -9.89 -2.25 0.37
CA SER A 103 -9.25 -3.56 0.35
C SER A 103 -8.53 -3.88 1.66
N LEU A 104 -7.94 -2.88 2.30
CA LEU A 104 -7.30 -3.02 3.60
C LEU A 104 -8.33 -3.06 4.75
N ASN A 105 -9.54 -2.54 4.52
CA ASN A 105 -10.64 -2.58 5.47
C ASN A 105 -11.43 -3.90 5.47
N THR A 106 -11.41 -4.64 4.36
CA THR A 106 -12.11 -5.93 4.20
C THR A 106 -11.33 -7.13 4.73
N MET A 107 -10.38 -6.93 5.63
CA MET A 107 -9.77 -8.04 6.37
C MET A 107 -10.84 -8.83 7.12
N PRO A 108 -10.70 -10.18 7.23
CA PRO A 108 -11.68 -11.01 7.91
C PRO A 108 -12.01 -10.42 9.26
N GLU A 109 -13.31 -10.28 9.53
CA GLU A 109 -13.80 -9.78 10.80
C GLU A 109 -13.21 -10.64 11.92
N ALA A 110 -12.70 -9.99 12.95
CA ALA A 110 -12.04 -10.62 14.08
C ALA A 110 -12.95 -11.55 14.93
N GLU A 111 -14.18 -11.79 14.50
CA GLU A 111 -15.16 -12.61 15.20
C GLU A 111 -14.73 -14.09 15.35
N GLU A 112 -13.90 -14.59 14.43
CA GLU A 112 -13.43 -15.99 14.49
C GLU A 112 -12.12 -16.17 15.29
N ILE A 113 -11.40 -15.09 15.60
CA ILE A 113 -10.12 -15.14 16.33
C ILE A 113 -10.20 -14.16 17.51
N PRO A 114 -10.51 -14.65 18.71
CA PRO A 114 -10.85 -13.81 19.87
C PRO A 114 -9.78 -12.81 20.32
N ASP A 115 -8.52 -13.04 20.00
CA ASP A 115 -7.38 -12.20 20.38
C ASP A 115 -6.73 -11.47 19.21
N LEU A 116 -7.39 -11.46 18.04
CA LEU A 116 -6.88 -10.73 16.87
C LEU A 116 -7.01 -9.23 17.09
N LYS A 117 -5.87 -8.54 17.00
CA LYS A 117 -5.80 -7.08 17.06
C LYS A 117 -5.29 -6.57 15.72
N ILE A 118 -6.06 -5.66 15.12
CA ILE A 118 -5.68 -4.97 13.88
C ILE A 118 -5.50 -3.50 14.22
N THR A 119 -4.34 -2.95 13.87
CA THR A 119 -4.05 -1.52 13.98
C THR A 119 -3.70 -1.00 12.59
N ARG A 120 -4.19 0.17 12.21
CA ARG A 120 -3.96 0.74 10.87
C ARG A 120 -3.92 2.26 10.91
N ASP A 121 -3.29 2.85 9.90
CA ASP A 121 -3.40 4.27 9.61
C ASP A 121 -4.87 4.65 9.28
N GLU A 122 -5.26 5.90 9.54
CA GLU A 122 -6.62 6.41 9.25
C GLU A 122 -6.89 6.54 7.74
N GLY A 123 -5.82 6.56 6.93
CA GLY A 123 -5.83 6.65 5.48
C GLY A 123 -4.40 6.69 4.95
N PHE A 124 -4.23 6.94 3.68
CA PHE A 124 -2.92 7.13 3.10
C PHE A 124 -2.25 8.41 3.63
N LEU A 125 -0.98 8.29 3.99
CA LEU A 125 -0.17 9.37 4.54
C LEU A 125 0.84 9.83 3.50
N VAL A 126 1.00 11.13 3.32
CA VAL A 126 1.97 11.72 2.40
C VAL A 126 3.10 12.40 3.16
N SER A 127 4.34 12.18 2.73
CA SER A 127 5.53 12.82 3.30
C SER A 127 5.56 14.33 3.02
N SER A 128 6.21 15.09 3.89
CA SER A 128 6.29 16.56 3.76
C SER A 128 6.99 17.02 2.46
N ASP A 129 7.89 16.21 1.93
CA ASP A 129 8.57 16.46 0.64
C ASP A 129 7.75 16.02 -0.59
N LYS A 130 6.56 15.47 -0.37
CA LYS A 130 5.65 15.00 -1.42
C LYS A 130 6.24 13.91 -2.33
N LYS A 131 7.20 13.13 -1.84
CA LYS A 131 7.89 12.06 -2.61
C LYS A 131 7.46 10.66 -2.20
N THR A 132 6.77 10.52 -1.05
CA THR A 132 6.33 9.22 -0.55
C THR A 132 4.88 9.31 -0.07
N ILE A 133 4.08 8.34 -0.49
CA ILE A 133 2.75 8.07 0.05
C ILE A 133 2.82 6.69 0.68
N LYS A 134 2.29 6.53 1.88
CA LYS A 134 2.30 5.25 2.59
C LYS A 134 0.98 4.96 3.28
N PHE A 135 0.75 3.69 3.54
CA PHE A 135 -0.28 3.20 4.45
C PHE A 135 0.31 2.02 5.24
N GLU A 136 0.11 2.02 6.54
CA GLU A 136 0.58 0.95 7.41
C GLU A 136 -0.60 0.28 8.13
N TYR A 137 -0.56 -1.03 8.19
CA TYR A 137 -1.41 -1.79 9.09
C TYR A 137 -0.64 -2.92 9.75
N SER A 138 -1.05 -3.30 10.95
CA SER A 138 -0.47 -4.42 11.66
C SER A 138 -1.55 -5.34 12.21
N VAL A 139 -1.23 -6.63 12.19
CA VAL A 139 -2.09 -7.71 12.67
C VAL A 139 -1.33 -8.46 13.74
N LYS A 140 -1.94 -8.61 14.92
CA LYS A 140 -1.36 -9.33 16.05
C LYS A 140 -2.35 -10.29 16.67
N SER A 141 -1.90 -11.52 16.95
CA SER A 141 -2.62 -12.54 17.70
C SER A 141 -1.63 -13.39 18.48
N GLU A 142 -1.83 -13.52 19.78
CA GLU A 142 -0.98 -14.36 20.64
C GLU A 142 -1.31 -15.83 20.44
N SER A 143 -2.59 -16.17 20.25
CA SER A 143 -3.03 -17.55 20.03
C SER A 143 -2.51 -18.17 18.72
N LEU A 144 -2.29 -17.33 17.72
CA LEU A 144 -1.74 -17.74 16.41
C LEU A 144 -0.23 -17.51 16.27
N GLU A 145 0.44 -17.00 17.31
CA GLU A 145 1.83 -16.57 17.25
C GLU A 145 2.08 -15.63 16.03
N LEU A 146 1.18 -14.69 15.84
CA LEU A 146 1.18 -13.75 14.71
C LEU A 146 1.46 -12.34 15.20
N ASP A 147 2.44 -11.68 14.60
CA ASP A 147 2.71 -10.24 14.77
C ASP A 147 3.34 -9.72 13.48
N VAL A 148 2.51 -9.21 12.58
CA VAL A 148 2.91 -8.76 11.24
C VAL A 148 2.54 -7.31 11.04
N THR A 149 3.49 -6.53 10.55
CA THR A 149 3.27 -5.15 10.07
C THR A 149 3.44 -5.11 8.57
N THR A 150 2.44 -4.59 7.87
CA THR A 150 2.45 -4.41 6.42
C THR A 150 2.46 -2.93 6.09
N ASN A 151 3.39 -2.55 5.23
CA ASN A 151 3.54 -1.19 4.70
C ASN A 151 3.26 -1.20 3.19
N VAL A 152 2.29 -0.40 2.79
CA VAL A 152 2.09 -0.01 1.39
C VAL A 152 2.86 1.28 1.17
N ASN A 153 3.80 1.28 0.24
CA ASN A 153 4.61 2.45 -0.08
C ASN A 153 4.47 2.78 -1.56
N ILE A 154 4.23 4.06 -1.84
CA ILE A 154 4.15 4.62 -3.19
C ILE A 154 5.18 5.73 -3.24
N THR A 155 6.29 5.49 -3.92
CA THR A 155 7.44 6.40 -3.96
C THR A 155 7.60 7.02 -5.33
N LYS A 156 7.73 8.35 -5.40
CA LYS A 156 7.89 9.07 -6.66
C LYS A 156 9.19 8.68 -7.34
N LEU A 157 9.10 8.33 -8.61
CA LEU A 157 10.28 8.10 -9.45
C LEU A 157 10.79 9.45 -9.97
N GLU A 158 12.11 9.68 -9.85
CA GLU A 158 12.75 10.82 -10.47
C GLU A 158 12.90 10.51 -11.96
N GLU A 159 12.49 11.46 -12.82
CA GLU A 159 12.68 11.39 -14.26
C GLU A 159 14.14 11.66 -14.65
#